data_370ac5ed64f256f2806e1eb6e35b62fa
#
_entry.id   370ac5ed64f256f2806e1eb6e35b62fa
#
_cell.length_a   1.000
_cell.length_b   1.000
_cell.length_c   1.000
_cell.angle_alpha   90.00
_cell.angle_beta   90.00
_cell.angle_gamma   90.00
#
_symmetry.space_group_name_H-M   'P 1'
#
loop_
_entity.id
_entity.type
_entity.pdbx_description
1 polymer ?
#
loop_
_entity_poly.entity_id
_entity_poly.type
_entity_poly.pdbx_seq_one_letter_code
_entity_poly.pdbx_strand_id
1 'polypeptide(L)'
;MVHRPLECPDSLIRNPLVWDPLVEGLIHGLLLVADHPYRQVLAAPAGRGRPAAVRDAMDLIEAGPHLPLTTSVLAKQCHVSVRTLQEGFRRHLGMSPMTYLRVVRLRRAHRDLRSADPAHTTVAGLAHRWGFTHLGRFAAADQRMYGQTPLQALHAAH
;
A
#
# COMPACT_ATOMS: atom_id res chain seq x y z
N MET A 1 -21.83 44.14 17.15
CA MET A 1 -20.45 43.59 16.88
C MET A 1 -20.61 42.09 16.90
N VAL A 2 -20.81 41.48 15.71
CA VAL A 2 -21.21 40.10 15.54
C VAL A 2 -19.96 39.31 15.19
N HIS A 3 -19.52 38.41 16.10
CA HIS A 3 -18.47 37.46 15.84
C HIS A 3 -18.98 36.40 14.85
N ARG A 4 -18.47 36.40 13.65
CA ARG A 4 -18.61 35.34 12.67
C ARG A 4 -17.59 34.22 13.06
N PRO A 5 -18.02 32.99 13.28
CA PRO A 5 -17.07 31.89 13.42
C PRO A 5 -16.39 31.63 12.09
N LEU A 6 -15.07 31.52 12.11
CA LEU A 6 -14.25 31.10 10.98
C LEU A 6 -14.62 29.62 10.67
N GLU A 7 -15.38 29.43 9.61
CA GLU A 7 -15.57 28.11 9.03
C GLU A 7 -14.20 27.60 8.51
N CYS A 8 -13.64 26.65 9.21
CA CYS A 8 -12.49 25.89 8.73
C CYS A 8 -12.90 25.18 7.42
N PRO A 9 -12.12 25.28 6.35
CA PRO A 9 -12.39 24.57 5.11
C PRO A 9 -12.06 23.07 5.29
N ASP A 10 -13.01 22.34 5.82
CA ASP A 10 -12.93 20.90 6.13
C ASP A 10 -12.92 20.01 4.86
N SER A 11 -13.00 20.61 3.68
CA SER A 11 -13.23 19.87 2.45
C SER A 11 -11.96 19.46 1.68
N LEU A 12 -10.82 20.12 1.89
CA LEU A 12 -9.58 19.78 1.16
C LEU A 12 -8.87 18.55 1.73
N ILE A 13 -8.98 18.32 3.05
CA ILE A 13 -8.34 17.18 3.72
C ILE A 13 -9.09 15.87 3.42
N ARG A 14 -10.38 15.92 3.08
CA ARG A 14 -11.20 14.76 2.72
C ARG A 14 -11.18 14.42 1.23
N ASN A 15 -10.52 15.23 0.39
CA ASN A 15 -10.40 14.94 -1.03
C ASN A 15 -9.37 13.80 -1.24
N PRO A 16 -9.77 12.64 -1.78
CA PRO A 16 -8.86 11.50 -2.00
C PRO A 16 -7.67 11.85 -2.90
N LEU A 17 -7.80 12.81 -3.80
CA LEU A 17 -6.70 13.30 -4.65
C LEU A 17 -5.63 14.07 -3.87
N VAL A 18 -5.97 14.60 -2.69
CA VAL A 18 -5.05 15.33 -1.81
C VAL A 18 -4.59 14.45 -0.66
N TRP A 19 -5.51 13.64 -0.13
CA TRP A 19 -5.25 12.78 1.02
C TRP A 19 -4.34 11.59 0.67
N ASP A 20 -4.55 10.94 -0.48
CA ASP A 20 -3.76 9.79 -0.89
C ASP A 20 -2.26 10.12 -1.05
N PRO A 21 -1.85 11.22 -1.74
CA PRO A 21 -0.44 11.62 -1.81
C PRO A 21 0.11 12.14 -0.47
N LEU A 22 -0.73 12.78 0.37
CA LEU A 22 -0.33 13.22 1.70
C LEU A 22 -0.08 12.05 2.65
N VAL A 23 -0.94 11.04 2.62
CA VAL A 23 -0.77 9.80 3.40
C VAL A 23 0.42 8.99 2.89
N GLU A 24 0.63 8.90 1.58
CA GLU A 24 1.84 8.31 1.01
C GLU A 24 3.11 9.06 1.45
N GLY A 25 3.10 10.39 1.42
CA GLY A 25 4.19 11.22 1.90
C GLY A 25 4.45 11.07 3.40
N LEU A 26 3.39 10.94 4.20
CA LEU A 26 3.47 10.74 5.65
C LEU A 26 3.98 9.33 6.00
N ILE A 27 3.54 8.31 5.29
CA ILE A 27 4.03 6.94 5.43
C ILE A 27 5.49 6.85 5.01
N HIS A 28 5.89 7.49 3.91
CA HIS A 28 7.29 7.62 3.53
C HIS A 28 8.10 8.39 4.58
N GLY A 29 7.58 9.49 5.10
CA GLY A 29 8.22 10.28 6.16
C GLY A 29 8.35 9.51 7.46
N LEU A 30 7.32 8.76 7.87
CA LEU A 30 7.35 7.94 9.08
C LEU A 30 8.32 6.76 8.95
N LEU A 31 8.40 6.14 7.77
CA LEU A 31 9.38 5.10 7.47
C LEU A 31 10.82 5.65 7.42
N LEU A 32 11.00 6.94 7.13
CA LEU A 32 12.31 7.62 7.17
C LEU A 32 12.73 7.99 8.60
N VAL A 33 11.78 8.23 9.51
CA VAL A 33 12.04 8.64 10.91
C VAL A 33 12.17 7.44 11.85
N ALA A 34 11.50 6.32 11.56
CA ALA A 34 11.68 5.09 12.33
C ALA A 34 13.09 4.52 12.10
N ASP A 35 13.77 4.17 13.17
CA ASP A 35 15.10 3.53 13.14
C ASP A 35 14.96 2.10 12.58
N HIS A 36 15.11 2.00 11.26
CA HIS A 36 14.64 0.87 10.48
C HIS A 36 15.72 0.55 9.42
N PRO A 37 16.09 -0.72 9.22
CA PRO A 37 17.16 -1.10 8.27
C PRO A 37 16.91 -0.63 6.82
N TYR A 38 15.70 -0.18 6.51
CA TYR A 38 15.32 0.32 5.18
C TYR A 38 15.44 1.85 5.00
N ARG A 39 15.89 2.59 6.05
CA ARG A 39 16.07 4.05 6.03
C ARG A 39 16.99 4.52 4.91
N GLN A 40 18.08 3.78 4.65
CA GLN A 40 19.06 4.14 3.61
C GLN A 40 18.52 3.98 2.18
N VAL A 41 17.55 3.08 1.98
CA VAL A 41 16.93 2.82 0.68
C VAL A 41 15.90 3.89 0.33
N LEU A 42 15.20 4.41 1.34
CA LEU A 42 14.18 5.47 1.17
C LEU A 42 14.82 6.87 1.06
N ALA A 43 16.00 7.05 1.67
CA ALA A 43 16.75 8.30 1.61
C ALA A 43 17.61 8.45 0.33
N ALA A 44 17.69 7.43 -0.53
CA ALA A 44 18.38 7.55 -1.81
C ALA A 44 17.67 8.60 -2.68
N PRO A 45 18.40 9.65 -3.15
CA PRO A 45 17.79 10.70 -3.96
C PRO A 45 17.15 10.09 -5.20
N ALA A 46 15.92 10.53 -5.51
CA ALA A 46 15.08 10.09 -6.64
C ALA A 46 15.74 10.28 -8.04
N GLY A 47 17.01 10.61 -8.09
CA GLY A 47 17.77 10.96 -9.29
C GLY A 47 18.71 9.89 -9.87
N ARG A 48 18.88 8.72 -9.23
CA ARG A 48 19.63 7.61 -9.85
C ARG A 48 18.69 6.43 -10.06
N GLY A 49 18.15 6.39 -11.25
CA GLY A 49 17.04 5.59 -11.71
C GLY A 49 17.02 4.16 -11.19
N ARG A 50 15.92 3.79 -10.59
CA ARG A 50 15.56 2.37 -10.42
C ARG A 50 15.73 1.69 -11.77
N PRO A 51 16.31 0.48 -11.84
CA PRO A 51 16.39 -0.26 -13.08
C PRO A 51 14.99 -0.35 -13.73
N ALA A 52 14.92 -0.24 -15.05
CA ALA A 52 13.66 -0.29 -15.78
C ALA A 52 12.81 -1.49 -15.35
N ALA A 53 13.43 -2.67 -15.25
CA ALA A 53 12.74 -3.89 -14.83
C ALA A 53 12.08 -3.80 -13.44
N VAL A 54 12.64 -3.03 -12.49
CA VAL A 54 12.00 -2.84 -11.17
C VAL A 54 10.80 -1.91 -11.27
N ARG A 55 10.89 -0.85 -12.08
CA ARG A 55 9.77 0.05 -12.32
C ARG A 55 8.63 -0.67 -13.04
N ASP A 56 8.96 -1.36 -14.13
CA ASP A 56 7.98 -2.11 -14.93
C ASP A 56 7.26 -3.16 -14.07
N ALA A 57 7.99 -3.88 -13.20
CA ALA A 57 7.38 -4.84 -12.29
C ALA A 57 6.49 -4.18 -11.23
N MET A 58 6.85 -3.01 -10.73
CA MET A 58 6.00 -2.24 -9.81
C MET A 58 4.71 -1.80 -10.52
N ASP A 59 4.82 -1.27 -11.74
CA ASP A 59 3.67 -0.83 -12.54
C ASP A 59 2.72 -2.00 -12.85
N LEU A 60 3.26 -3.17 -13.18
CA LEU A 60 2.47 -4.39 -13.37
C LEU A 60 1.73 -4.82 -12.11
N ILE A 61 2.39 -4.75 -10.95
CA ILE A 61 1.78 -5.06 -9.65
C ILE A 61 0.68 -4.07 -9.31
N GLU A 62 0.91 -2.78 -9.50
CA GLU A 62 -0.08 -1.72 -9.19
C GLU A 62 -1.29 -1.75 -10.14
N ALA A 63 -1.06 -2.10 -11.42
CA ALA A 63 -2.13 -2.20 -12.41
C ALA A 63 -3.04 -3.40 -12.17
N GLY A 64 -2.50 -4.54 -11.72
CA GLY A 64 -3.27 -5.77 -11.57
C GLY A 64 -2.95 -6.57 -10.29
N PRO A 65 -3.06 -5.99 -9.09
CA PRO A 65 -2.67 -6.68 -7.86
C PRO A 65 -3.54 -7.89 -7.52
N HIS A 66 -4.75 -7.99 -8.08
CA HIS A 66 -5.66 -9.12 -7.91
C HIS A 66 -5.28 -10.33 -8.78
N LEU A 67 -4.42 -10.13 -9.79
CA LEU A 67 -3.99 -11.20 -10.68
C LEU A 67 -3.08 -12.21 -9.93
N PRO A 68 -2.99 -13.47 -10.41
CA PRO A 68 -2.12 -14.49 -9.82
C PRO A 68 -0.65 -14.25 -10.18
N LEU A 69 -0.12 -13.10 -9.76
CA LEU A 69 1.26 -12.70 -10.01
C LEU A 69 2.22 -13.54 -9.17
N THR A 70 3.26 -14.05 -9.82
CA THR A 70 4.41 -14.69 -9.20
C THR A 70 5.69 -13.96 -9.59
N THR A 71 6.77 -14.18 -8.85
CA THR A 71 8.08 -13.58 -9.22
C THR A 71 8.51 -14.00 -10.62
N SER A 72 8.22 -15.25 -11.02
CA SER A 72 8.54 -15.76 -12.35
C SER A 72 7.74 -15.08 -13.45
N VAL A 73 6.44 -14.83 -13.23
CA VAL A 73 5.59 -14.10 -14.17
C VAL A 73 6.08 -12.67 -14.34
N LEU A 74 6.36 -11.98 -13.24
CA LEU A 74 6.88 -10.61 -13.27
C LEU A 74 8.23 -10.53 -13.98
N ALA A 75 9.16 -11.45 -13.67
CA ALA A 75 10.47 -11.48 -14.30
C ALA A 75 10.37 -11.71 -15.81
N LYS A 76 9.49 -12.61 -16.24
CA LYS A 76 9.22 -12.88 -17.67
C LYS A 76 8.67 -11.63 -18.37
N GLN A 77 7.71 -10.94 -17.78
CA GLN A 77 7.11 -9.74 -18.35
C GLN A 77 8.10 -8.56 -18.41
N CYS A 78 9.02 -8.48 -17.45
CA CYS A 78 10.07 -7.47 -17.42
C CYS A 78 11.34 -7.88 -18.20
N HIS A 79 11.34 -9.02 -18.90
CA HIS A 79 12.45 -9.54 -19.70
C HIS A 79 13.77 -9.70 -18.92
N VAL A 80 13.70 -10.10 -17.66
CA VAL A 80 14.86 -10.34 -16.79
C VAL A 80 14.77 -11.71 -16.11
N SER A 81 15.88 -12.18 -15.53
CA SER A 81 15.85 -13.38 -14.69
C SER A 81 15.14 -13.10 -13.35
N VAL A 82 14.58 -14.14 -12.74
CA VAL A 82 13.99 -14.07 -11.39
C VAL A 82 15.00 -13.52 -10.37
N ARG A 83 16.26 -13.98 -10.47
CA ARG A 83 17.35 -13.52 -9.61
C ARG A 83 17.60 -12.01 -9.77
N THR A 84 17.69 -11.53 -11.01
CA THR A 84 17.91 -10.10 -11.31
C THR A 84 16.78 -9.24 -10.74
N LEU A 85 15.52 -9.69 -10.91
CA LEU A 85 14.37 -8.97 -10.37
C LEU A 85 14.39 -8.93 -8.84
N GLN A 86 14.66 -10.07 -8.18
CA GLN A 86 14.74 -10.15 -6.72
C GLN A 86 15.87 -9.28 -6.15
N GLU A 87 17.04 -9.30 -6.77
CA GLU A 87 18.18 -8.45 -6.38
C GLU A 87 17.87 -6.97 -6.57
N GLY A 88 17.23 -6.61 -7.69
CA GLY A 88 16.76 -5.26 -7.97
C GLY A 88 15.78 -4.75 -6.91
N PHE A 89 14.74 -5.52 -6.60
CA PHE A 89 13.78 -5.16 -5.55
C PHE A 89 14.44 -5.02 -4.18
N ARG A 90 15.31 -5.98 -3.81
CA ARG A 90 16.03 -5.91 -2.53
C ARG A 90 16.91 -4.67 -2.44
N ARG A 91 17.66 -4.35 -3.51
CA ARG A 91 18.58 -3.22 -3.54
C ARG A 91 17.86 -1.86 -3.51
N HIS A 92 16.74 -1.74 -4.23
CA HIS A 92 16.07 -0.46 -4.45
C HIS A 92 14.84 -0.23 -3.57
N LEU A 93 14.23 -1.30 -3.03
CA LEU A 93 13.02 -1.24 -2.21
C LEU A 93 13.19 -1.93 -0.86
N GLY A 94 14.31 -2.61 -0.60
CA GLY A 94 14.57 -3.33 0.63
C GLY A 94 13.67 -4.55 0.86
N MET A 95 12.88 -4.97 -0.14
CA MET A 95 11.92 -6.05 -0.03
C MET A 95 11.88 -6.91 -1.29
N SER A 96 11.19 -8.05 -1.22
CA SER A 96 10.98 -8.90 -2.40
C SER A 96 9.79 -8.40 -3.25
N PRO A 97 9.71 -8.78 -4.56
CA PRO A 97 8.56 -8.46 -5.41
C PRO A 97 7.23 -8.94 -4.81
N MET A 98 7.22 -10.13 -4.19
CA MET A 98 6.02 -10.70 -3.58
C MET A 98 5.64 -10.00 -2.28
N THR A 99 6.60 -9.48 -1.52
CA THR A 99 6.33 -8.63 -0.37
C THR A 99 5.70 -7.31 -0.82
N TYR A 100 6.22 -6.71 -1.88
CA TYR A 100 5.64 -5.51 -2.48
C TYR A 100 4.19 -5.74 -2.95
N LEU A 101 3.93 -6.82 -3.69
CA LEU A 101 2.57 -7.21 -4.10
C LEU A 101 1.63 -7.34 -2.89
N ARG A 102 2.11 -7.97 -1.81
CA ARG A 102 1.32 -8.11 -0.58
C ARG A 102 0.98 -6.76 0.05
N VAL A 103 1.92 -5.82 0.06
CA VAL A 103 1.68 -4.44 0.56
C VAL A 103 0.64 -3.72 -0.30
N VAL A 104 0.74 -3.82 -1.62
CA VAL A 104 -0.24 -3.23 -2.54
C VAL A 104 -1.63 -3.82 -2.32
N ARG A 105 -1.73 -5.15 -2.21
CA ARG A 105 -3.00 -5.84 -1.90
C ARG A 105 -3.59 -5.38 -0.57
N LEU A 106 -2.76 -5.23 0.45
CA LEU A 106 -3.20 -4.78 1.76
C LEU A 106 -3.77 -3.34 1.70
N ARG A 107 -3.08 -2.44 1.00
CA ARG A 107 -3.57 -1.06 0.79
C ARG A 107 -4.93 -1.03 0.09
N ARG A 108 -5.09 -1.83 -0.96
CA ARG A 108 -6.35 -1.93 -1.71
C ARG A 108 -7.47 -2.54 -0.83
N ALA A 109 -7.16 -3.62 -0.11
CA ALA A 109 -8.10 -4.26 0.82
C ALA A 109 -8.59 -3.28 1.90
N HIS A 110 -7.67 -2.52 2.51
CA HIS A 110 -8.02 -1.51 3.51
C HIS A 110 -8.90 -0.39 2.93
N ARG A 111 -8.61 0.08 1.72
CA ARG A 111 -9.44 1.08 1.02
C ARG A 111 -10.85 0.54 0.79
N ASP A 112 -10.95 -0.69 0.30
CA ASP A 112 -12.25 -1.34 0.05
C ASP A 112 -13.03 -1.55 1.35
N LEU A 113 -12.36 -1.90 2.47
CA LEU A 113 -13.02 -2.00 3.79
C LEU A 113 -13.68 -0.69 4.19
N ARG A 114 -12.98 0.42 4.00
CA ARG A 114 -13.48 1.75 4.36
C ARG A 114 -14.61 2.26 3.48
N SER A 115 -14.75 1.74 2.27
CA SER A 115 -15.80 2.13 1.33
C SER A 115 -16.94 1.13 1.23
N ALA A 116 -16.82 -0.04 1.89
CA ALA A 116 -17.80 -1.11 1.81
C ALA A 116 -18.97 -0.91 2.79
N ASP A 117 -20.16 -1.36 2.39
CA ASP A 117 -21.31 -1.43 3.28
C ASP A 117 -21.17 -2.63 4.24
N PRO A 118 -21.14 -2.39 5.58
CA PRO A 118 -21.01 -3.46 6.57
C PRO A 118 -22.19 -4.45 6.56
N ALA A 119 -23.36 -4.05 6.06
CA ALA A 119 -24.51 -4.92 5.96
C ALA A 119 -24.34 -6.01 4.89
N HIS A 120 -23.52 -5.75 3.87
CA HIS A 120 -23.36 -6.62 2.70
C HIS A 120 -21.92 -7.14 2.52
N THR A 121 -20.98 -6.70 3.34
CA THR A 121 -19.56 -7.03 3.20
C THR A 121 -18.99 -7.58 4.49
N THR A 122 -18.21 -8.65 4.37
CA THR A 122 -17.46 -9.22 5.50
C THR A 122 -15.97 -8.98 5.32
N VAL A 123 -15.26 -8.78 6.44
CA VAL A 123 -13.77 -8.67 6.44
C VAL A 123 -13.15 -9.90 5.78
N ALA A 124 -13.69 -11.11 6.04
CA ALA A 124 -13.19 -12.35 5.47
C ALA A 124 -13.35 -12.40 3.95
N GLY A 125 -14.53 -12.08 3.43
CA GLY A 125 -14.81 -12.07 2.00
C GLY A 125 -13.91 -11.09 1.25
N LEU A 126 -13.68 -9.90 1.85
CA LEU A 126 -12.82 -8.89 1.26
C LEU A 126 -11.36 -9.29 1.30
N ALA A 127 -10.86 -9.83 2.42
CA ALA A 127 -9.50 -10.34 2.52
C ALA A 127 -9.24 -11.46 1.49
N HIS A 128 -10.16 -12.39 1.31
CA HIS A 128 -10.06 -13.45 0.30
C HIS A 128 -10.05 -12.89 -1.13
N ARG A 129 -10.87 -11.90 -1.44
CA ARG A 129 -10.88 -11.22 -2.75
C ARG A 129 -9.48 -10.66 -3.10
N TRP A 130 -8.78 -10.13 -2.10
CA TRP A 130 -7.41 -9.61 -2.26
C TRP A 130 -6.32 -10.68 -2.10
N GLY A 131 -6.68 -11.98 -2.05
CA GLY A 131 -5.75 -13.10 -2.02
C GLY A 131 -5.11 -13.38 -0.67
N PHE A 132 -5.74 -12.95 0.43
CA PHE A 132 -5.31 -13.29 1.77
C PHE A 132 -6.04 -14.55 2.26
N THR A 133 -5.31 -15.65 2.35
CA THR A 133 -5.83 -16.95 2.80
C THR A 133 -5.91 -17.08 4.33
N HIS A 134 -5.09 -16.29 5.04
CA HIS A 134 -4.99 -16.33 6.50
C HIS A 134 -5.48 -15.02 7.11
N LEU A 135 -6.74 -15.02 7.56
CA LEU A 135 -7.41 -13.82 8.09
C LEU A 135 -6.70 -13.20 9.30
N GLY A 136 -6.16 -14.03 10.21
CA GLY A 136 -5.42 -13.53 11.36
C GLY A 136 -4.14 -12.76 10.96
N ARG A 137 -3.42 -13.25 9.94
CA ARG A 137 -2.24 -12.55 9.40
C ARG A 137 -2.61 -11.29 8.64
N PHE A 138 -3.74 -11.30 7.94
CA PHE A 138 -4.29 -10.11 7.30
C PHE A 138 -4.63 -9.05 8.33
N ALA A 139 -5.43 -9.41 9.35
CA ALA A 139 -5.86 -8.49 10.41
C ALA A 139 -4.68 -7.88 11.16
N ALA A 140 -3.68 -8.70 11.53
CA ALA A 140 -2.48 -8.21 12.20
C ALA A 140 -1.63 -7.28 11.32
N ALA A 141 -1.56 -7.54 10.00
CA ALA A 141 -0.83 -6.70 9.07
C ALA A 141 -1.56 -5.37 8.84
N ASP A 142 -2.87 -5.40 8.68
CA ASP A 142 -3.72 -4.22 8.51
C ASP A 142 -3.66 -3.31 9.75
N GLN A 143 -3.86 -3.89 10.93
CA GLN A 143 -3.78 -3.16 12.19
C GLN A 143 -2.39 -2.52 12.42
N ARG A 144 -1.31 -3.25 12.07
CA ARG A 144 0.05 -2.69 12.18
C ARG A 144 0.27 -1.52 11.24
N MET A 145 -0.32 -1.55 10.05
CA MET A 145 -0.14 -0.50 9.05
C MET A 145 -1.01 0.72 9.31
N TYR A 146 -2.24 0.52 9.79
CA TYR A 146 -3.25 1.59 9.89
C TYR A 146 -3.69 1.92 11.31
N GLY A 147 -3.19 1.21 12.33
CA GLY A 147 -3.49 1.47 13.73
C GLY A 147 -4.87 1.04 14.19
N GLN A 148 -5.72 0.50 13.30
CA GLN A 148 -7.08 0.04 13.58
C GLN A 148 -7.29 -1.36 13.01
N THR A 149 -8.21 -2.12 13.59
CA THR A 149 -8.54 -3.44 13.06
C THR A 149 -9.35 -3.33 11.76
N PRO A 150 -9.29 -4.35 10.87
CA PRO A 150 -10.13 -4.39 9.67
C PRO A 150 -11.62 -4.24 9.95
N LEU A 151 -12.09 -4.77 11.08
CA LEU A 151 -13.49 -4.64 11.49
C LEU A 151 -13.83 -3.19 11.86
N GLN A 152 -12.93 -2.51 12.60
CA GLN A 152 -13.09 -1.09 12.90
C GLN A 152 -13.08 -0.25 11.63
N ALA A 153 -12.18 -0.56 10.68
CA ALA A 153 -12.12 0.12 9.39
C ALA A 153 -13.41 -0.02 8.57
N LEU A 154 -14.02 -1.22 8.60
CA LEU A 154 -15.29 -1.51 7.93
C LEU A 154 -16.46 -0.70 8.54
N HIS A 155 -16.48 -0.50 9.86
CA HIS A 155 -17.55 0.22 10.55
C HIS A 155 -17.30 1.73 10.69
N ALA A 156 -16.09 2.23 10.41
CA ALA A 156 -15.74 3.64 10.59
C ALA A 156 -16.31 4.57 9.52
N ALA A 157 -16.82 4.04 8.42
CA ALA A 157 -17.32 4.81 7.27
C ALA A 157 -18.85 5.04 7.33
N HIS A 158 -19.48 4.53 8.36
CA HIS A 158 -20.94 4.60 8.61
C HIS A 158 -21.20 4.97 10.06
#